data_48c480da6c025e1dcce87b8e79be10bb
#
_entry.id   48c480da6c025e1dcce87b8e79be10bb
#
_cell.length_a   1.000
_cell.length_b   1.000
_cell.length_c   1.000
_cell.angle_alpha   90.00
_cell.angle_beta   90.00
_cell.angle_gamma   90.00
#
_symmetry.space_group_name_H-M   'P 1'
#
loop_
_entity.id
_entity.type
_entity.pdbx_description
1 polymer ?
#
loop_
_entity_poly.entity_id
_entity_poly.type
_entity_poly.pdbx_seq_one_letter_code
_entity_poly.pdbx_strand_id
1 'polypeptide(L)'
;PSSGNRKSIFSLDNLWDGLGALVVDYPKIKYFFGKVTMYPDYNKMGRDLILGFLSFFFPNKENWIEAKNPLKGHHDISFFIKKIENLEYKLAYKELIKNLRDLECSLPPLIAAYMNLSLTMRSFGTALNTNFGQVEETGILISIKDIYSEKKDRHINTYIK
;
A
#
# COMPACT_ATOMS: atom_id res chain seq x y z
N PRO A 1 -7.35 20.84 -16.33
CA PRO A 1 -6.53 19.90 -15.64
C PRO A 1 -6.75 19.98 -14.12
N SER A 2 -7.08 18.86 -13.47
CA SER A 2 -6.85 18.58 -12.05
C SER A 2 -7.81 19.04 -10.94
N SER A 3 -9.10 19.20 -11.14
CA SER A 3 -10.02 19.30 -9.99
C SER A 3 -10.28 17.94 -9.29
N GLY A 4 -10.08 16.83 -10.01
CA GLY A 4 -10.28 15.48 -9.48
C GLY A 4 -9.22 15.04 -8.45
N ASN A 5 -7.97 15.44 -8.63
CA ASN A 5 -6.86 14.98 -7.78
C ASN A 5 -6.88 15.61 -6.37
N ARG A 6 -7.34 16.86 -6.22
CA ARG A 6 -7.47 17.51 -4.91
C ARG A 6 -8.60 16.88 -4.07
N LYS A 7 -9.74 16.60 -4.68
CA LYS A 7 -10.88 15.96 -3.97
C LYS A 7 -10.53 14.57 -3.45
N SER A 8 -9.76 13.77 -4.20
CA SER A 8 -9.35 12.43 -3.77
C SER A 8 -8.37 12.45 -2.60
N ILE A 9 -7.47 13.44 -2.55
CA ILE A 9 -6.51 13.61 -1.44
C ILE A 9 -7.27 13.98 -0.15
N PHE A 10 -8.21 14.92 -0.19
CA PHE A 10 -9.02 15.28 0.97
C PHE A 10 -9.89 14.11 1.46
N SER A 11 -10.44 13.31 0.54
CA SER A 11 -11.23 12.13 0.91
C SER A 11 -10.39 11.09 1.64
N LEU A 12 -9.13 10.91 1.24
CA LEU A 12 -8.21 9.98 1.89
C LEU A 12 -7.77 10.50 3.27
N ASP A 13 -7.50 11.80 3.41
CA ASP A 13 -7.20 12.44 4.69
C ASP A 13 -8.36 12.26 5.68
N ASN A 14 -9.60 12.54 5.26
CA ASN A 14 -10.78 12.33 6.10
C ASN A 14 -10.97 10.87 6.55
N LEU A 15 -10.60 9.91 5.69
CA LEU A 15 -10.62 8.49 6.06
C LEU A 15 -9.60 8.20 7.16
N TRP A 16 -8.39 8.72 7.06
CA TRP A 16 -7.35 8.56 8.08
C TRP A 16 -7.75 9.22 9.40
N ASP A 17 -8.40 10.38 9.35
CA ASP A 17 -8.95 11.05 10.54
C ASP A 17 -10.01 10.18 11.22
N GLY A 18 -10.92 9.58 10.46
CA GLY A 18 -11.92 8.64 10.99
C GLY A 18 -11.29 7.40 11.64
N LEU A 19 -10.25 6.83 11.03
CA LEU A 19 -9.50 5.71 11.61
C LEU A 19 -8.73 6.13 12.86
N GLY A 20 -8.19 7.35 12.90
CA GLY A 20 -7.54 7.93 14.07
C GLY A 20 -8.49 8.06 15.26
N ALA A 21 -9.71 8.58 15.02
CA ALA A 21 -10.75 8.66 16.05
C ALA A 21 -11.09 7.27 16.62
N LEU A 22 -11.20 6.24 15.76
CA LEU A 22 -11.42 4.85 16.21
C LEU A 22 -10.31 4.32 17.12
N VAL A 23 -9.06 4.69 16.89
CA VAL A 23 -7.92 4.28 17.74
C VAL A 23 -8.05 4.91 19.12
N VAL A 24 -8.50 6.17 19.20
CA VAL A 24 -8.71 6.87 20.47
C VAL A 24 -9.89 6.27 21.24
N ASP A 25 -11.00 5.99 20.57
CA ASP A 25 -12.20 5.39 21.18
C ASP A 25 -11.99 3.93 21.60
N TYR A 26 -11.14 3.21 20.85
CA TYR A 26 -10.89 1.78 21.08
C TYR A 26 -9.38 1.50 21.24
N PRO A 27 -8.74 1.87 22.35
CA PRO A 27 -7.29 1.80 22.54
C PRO A 27 -6.72 0.38 22.55
N LYS A 28 -7.58 -0.64 22.57
CA LYS A 28 -7.19 -2.06 22.45
C LYS A 28 -6.94 -2.50 21.00
N ILE A 29 -7.32 -1.72 20.00
CA ILE A 29 -7.04 -2.01 18.59
C ILE A 29 -5.52 -1.91 18.39
N LYS A 30 -4.92 -2.96 17.84
CA LYS A 30 -3.48 -3.06 17.60
C LYS A 30 -3.12 -2.91 16.13
N TYR A 31 -4.02 -3.27 15.24
CA TYR A 31 -3.78 -3.37 13.81
C TYR A 31 -4.94 -2.82 13.01
N PHE A 32 -4.61 -2.21 11.88
CA PHE A 32 -5.54 -2.03 10.79
C PHE A 32 -5.25 -3.05 9.70
N PHE A 33 -6.28 -3.75 9.26
CA PHE A 33 -6.20 -4.63 8.11
C PHE A 33 -7.17 -4.13 7.04
N GLY A 34 -6.68 -4.10 5.81
CA GLY A 34 -7.48 -3.68 4.68
C GLY A 34 -6.97 -4.29 3.37
N LYS A 35 -7.65 -3.96 2.29
CA LYS A 35 -7.26 -4.36 0.94
C LYS A 35 -7.03 -3.13 0.09
N VAL A 36 -6.01 -3.18 -0.75
CA VAL A 36 -5.81 -2.21 -1.83
C VAL A 36 -6.15 -2.88 -3.15
N THR A 37 -6.86 -2.14 -3.99
CA THR A 37 -7.39 -2.63 -5.25
C THR A 37 -6.63 -2.03 -6.42
N MET A 38 -6.23 -2.87 -7.37
CA MET A 38 -5.82 -2.47 -8.71
C MET A 38 -6.80 -2.97 -9.74
N TYR A 39 -7.16 -2.12 -10.67
CA TYR A 39 -8.14 -2.43 -11.70
C TYR A 39 -7.51 -3.20 -12.87
N PRO A 40 -8.28 -3.99 -13.63
CA PRO A 40 -7.78 -4.84 -14.70
C PRO A 40 -7.06 -4.10 -15.84
N ASP A 41 -7.41 -2.84 -16.05
CA ASP A 41 -6.85 -1.94 -17.07
C ASP A 41 -5.50 -1.31 -16.66
N TYR A 42 -5.08 -1.49 -15.39
CA TYR A 42 -3.79 -1.01 -14.94
C TYR A 42 -2.65 -1.72 -15.68
N ASN A 43 -1.58 -0.96 -16.01
CA ASN A 43 -0.40 -1.50 -16.70
C ASN A 43 0.17 -2.72 -15.97
N LYS A 44 0.20 -3.89 -16.63
CA LYS A 44 0.54 -5.17 -15.98
C LYS A 44 1.99 -5.24 -15.54
N MET A 45 2.93 -4.64 -16.29
CA MET A 45 4.32 -4.54 -15.89
C MET A 45 4.47 -3.61 -14.67
N GLY A 46 3.81 -2.46 -14.70
CA GLY A 46 3.78 -1.53 -13.56
C GLY A 46 3.20 -2.18 -12.30
N ARG A 47 2.12 -2.95 -12.46
CA ARG A 47 1.55 -3.77 -11.39
C ARG A 47 2.57 -4.76 -10.82
N ASP A 48 3.24 -5.53 -11.66
CA ASP A 48 4.21 -6.54 -11.21
C ASP A 48 5.39 -5.89 -10.48
N LEU A 49 5.87 -4.72 -10.93
CA LEU A 49 6.87 -3.93 -10.21
C LEU A 49 6.39 -3.49 -8.81
N ILE A 50 5.14 -3.00 -8.70
CA ILE A 50 4.56 -2.61 -7.41
C ILE A 50 4.45 -3.81 -6.47
N LEU A 51 3.92 -4.93 -6.94
CA LEU A 51 3.76 -6.14 -6.13
C LEU A 51 5.11 -6.72 -5.70
N GLY A 52 6.11 -6.71 -6.60
CA GLY A 52 7.48 -7.10 -6.27
C GLY A 52 8.10 -6.20 -5.20
N PHE A 53 7.91 -4.89 -5.32
CA PHE A 53 8.36 -3.92 -4.32
C PHE A 53 7.70 -4.16 -2.95
N LEU A 54 6.37 -4.36 -2.93
CA LEU A 54 5.63 -4.66 -1.70
C LEU A 54 6.10 -5.97 -1.06
N SER A 55 6.30 -7.02 -1.85
CA SER A 55 6.80 -8.31 -1.36
C SER A 55 8.21 -8.21 -0.80
N PHE A 56 9.07 -7.37 -1.37
CA PHE A 56 10.45 -7.21 -0.93
C PHE A 56 10.57 -6.39 0.37
N PHE A 57 9.93 -5.22 0.42
CA PHE A 57 10.06 -4.31 1.58
C PHE A 57 9.06 -4.57 2.70
N PHE A 58 7.91 -5.17 2.38
CA PHE A 58 6.80 -5.41 3.30
C PHE A 58 6.35 -6.87 3.32
N PRO A 59 7.27 -7.82 3.51
CA PRO A 59 6.96 -9.25 3.40
C PRO A 59 5.99 -9.73 4.49
N ASN A 60 5.18 -10.74 4.16
CA ASN A 60 4.40 -11.52 5.11
C ASN A 60 5.31 -12.56 5.79
N LYS A 61 5.94 -12.17 6.89
CA LYS A 61 6.88 -13.04 7.61
C LYS A 61 6.19 -14.14 8.43
N GLU A 62 4.98 -13.86 8.91
CA GLU A 62 4.27 -14.74 9.86
C GLU A 62 3.15 -15.56 9.21
N ASN A 63 2.93 -15.45 7.92
CA ASN A 63 1.90 -16.19 7.17
C ASN A 63 0.49 -16.17 7.80
N TRP A 64 0.10 -15.03 8.39
CA TRP A 64 -1.20 -14.89 9.06
C TRP A 64 -2.38 -14.95 8.10
N ILE A 65 -2.15 -14.53 6.86
CA ILE A 65 -3.19 -14.43 5.82
C ILE A 65 -2.59 -14.88 4.50
N GLU A 66 -3.35 -15.70 3.78
CA GLU A 66 -2.99 -16.18 2.45
C GLU A 66 -4.12 -15.92 1.47
N ALA A 67 -3.76 -15.59 0.24
CA ALA A 67 -4.72 -15.45 -0.84
C ALA A 67 -5.24 -16.82 -1.27
N LYS A 68 -6.57 -17.04 -1.29
CA LYS A 68 -7.16 -18.29 -1.78
C LYS A 68 -6.87 -18.55 -3.26
N ASN A 69 -6.91 -17.49 -4.07
CA ASN A 69 -6.61 -17.52 -5.49
C ASN A 69 -5.48 -16.52 -5.76
N PRO A 70 -4.22 -16.89 -5.47
CA PRO A 70 -3.11 -15.96 -5.59
C PRO A 70 -2.91 -15.55 -7.05
N LEU A 71 -2.74 -14.26 -7.26
CA LEU A 71 -2.39 -13.70 -8.55
C LEU A 71 -0.95 -14.09 -8.88
N LYS A 72 -0.74 -14.62 -10.09
CA LYS A 72 0.60 -14.84 -10.63
C LYS A 72 1.06 -13.59 -11.38
N GLY A 73 2.32 -13.21 -11.19
CA GLY A 73 2.95 -12.18 -12.00
C GLY A 73 2.94 -12.56 -13.48
N HIS A 74 2.85 -11.58 -14.38
CA HIS A 74 2.89 -11.81 -15.82
C HIS A 74 4.28 -11.59 -16.40
N HIS A 75 5.13 -10.81 -15.71
CA HIS A 75 6.44 -10.38 -16.23
C HIS A 75 7.56 -10.81 -15.30
N ASP A 76 8.72 -11.07 -15.89
CA ASP A 76 9.96 -11.20 -15.12
C ASP A 76 10.43 -9.81 -14.66
N ILE A 77 10.43 -9.60 -13.36
CA ILE A 77 10.88 -8.37 -12.71
C ILE A 77 12.22 -8.54 -11.98
N SER A 78 12.95 -9.63 -12.26
CA SER A 78 14.21 -9.94 -11.57
C SER A 78 15.24 -8.82 -11.71
N PHE A 79 15.28 -8.14 -12.86
CA PHE A 79 16.13 -6.98 -13.10
C PHE A 79 15.85 -5.83 -12.13
N PHE A 80 14.57 -5.58 -11.83
CA PHE A 80 14.16 -4.55 -10.90
C PHE A 80 14.49 -4.93 -9.46
N ILE A 81 14.22 -6.17 -9.07
CA ILE A 81 14.54 -6.66 -7.72
C ILE A 81 16.05 -6.59 -7.47
N LYS A 82 16.89 -7.06 -8.40
CA LYS A 82 18.36 -6.95 -8.31
C LYS A 82 18.83 -5.49 -8.16
N LYS A 83 18.13 -4.56 -8.78
CA LYS A 83 18.46 -3.14 -8.69
C LYS A 83 18.15 -2.55 -7.33
N ILE A 84 17.04 -2.94 -6.70
CA ILE A 84 16.59 -2.38 -5.42
C ILE A 84 17.12 -3.13 -4.20
N GLU A 85 17.58 -4.37 -4.33
CA GLU A 85 17.98 -5.23 -3.19
C GLU A 85 19.09 -4.65 -2.32
N ASN A 86 19.95 -3.81 -2.90
CA ASN A 86 21.07 -3.15 -2.20
C ASN A 86 20.79 -1.67 -1.91
N LEU A 87 19.55 -1.19 -2.14
CA LEU A 87 19.17 0.19 -1.90
C LEU A 87 18.41 0.33 -0.58
N GLU A 88 18.67 1.44 0.11
CA GLU A 88 17.78 1.87 1.17
C GLU A 88 16.36 2.14 0.64
N TYR A 89 15.35 1.94 1.48
CA TYR A 89 13.93 2.08 1.12
C TYR A 89 13.63 3.35 0.31
N LYS A 90 14.18 4.49 0.75
CA LYS A 90 13.92 5.80 0.12
C LYS A 90 14.45 5.87 -1.32
N LEU A 91 15.60 5.26 -1.59
CA LEU A 91 16.19 5.19 -2.92
C LEU A 91 15.46 4.16 -3.79
N ALA A 92 15.14 2.99 -3.22
CA ALA A 92 14.37 1.96 -3.90
C ALA A 92 12.97 2.47 -4.29
N TYR A 93 12.31 3.25 -3.41
CA TYR A 93 11.02 3.89 -3.72
C TYR A 93 11.13 4.88 -4.90
N LYS A 94 12.18 5.69 -4.94
CA LYS A 94 12.43 6.58 -6.09
C LYS A 94 12.62 5.80 -7.39
N GLU A 95 13.31 4.66 -7.30
CA GLU A 95 13.51 3.78 -8.45
C GLU A 95 12.18 3.16 -8.93
N LEU A 96 11.31 2.72 -8.00
CA LEU A 96 9.96 2.27 -8.35
C LEU A 96 9.19 3.38 -9.10
N ILE A 97 9.13 4.58 -8.54
CA ILE A 97 8.41 5.71 -9.16
C ILE A 97 8.97 6.05 -10.54
N LYS A 98 10.30 5.98 -10.73
CA LYS A 98 10.92 6.19 -12.03
C LYS A 98 10.45 5.14 -13.04
N ASN A 99 10.54 3.85 -12.71
CA ASN A 99 10.11 2.78 -13.61
C ASN A 99 8.62 2.86 -13.95
N LEU A 100 7.75 3.22 -12.99
CA LEU A 100 6.32 3.42 -13.26
C LEU A 100 6.09 4.57 -14.24
N ARG A 101 6.83 5.66 -14.10
CA ARG A 101 6.74 6.80 -15.03
C ARG A 101 7.19 6.42 -16.44
N ASP A 102 8.26 5.65 -16.57
CA ASP A 102 8.77 5.15 -17.85
C ASP A 102 7.75 4.23 -18.54
N LEU A 103 6.84 3.59 -17.76
CA LEU A 103 5.70 2.80 -18.23
C LEU A 103 4.40 3.62 -18.41
N GLU A 104 4.48 4.94 -18.32
CA GLU A 104 3.34 5.86 -18.42
C GLU A 104 2.23 5.56 -17.40
N CYS A 105 2.58 4.98 -16.25
CA CYS A 105 1.64 4.73 -15.17
C CYS A 105 2.13 5.36 -13.84
N SER A 106 1.28 5.37 -12.86
CA SER A 106 1.58 5.96 -11.55
C SER A 106 1.25 5.01 -10.42
N LEU A 107 1.98 5.12 -9.30
CA LEU A 107 1.64 4.36 -8.09
C LEU A 107 0.23 4.74 -7.62
N PRO A 108 -0.68 3.76 -7.42
CA PRO A 108 -2.02 4.04 -6.93
C PRO A 108 -1.99 4.80 -5.60
N PRO A 109 -2.78 5.89 -5.45
CA PRO A 109 -2.70 6.77 -4.28
C PRO A 109 -2.88 6.04 -2.94
N LEU A 110 -3.76 5.05 -2.87
CA LEU A 110 -4.00 4.29 -1.65
C LEU A 110 -2.79 3.42 -1.29
N ILE A 111 -2.13 2.80 -2.26
CA ILE A 111 -0.88 2.04 -2.02
C ILE A 111 0.20 2.97 -1.49
N ALA A 112 0.39 4.13 -2.15
CA ALA A 112 1.34 5.14 -1.69
C ALA A 112 1.04 5.61 -0.27
N ALA A 113 -0.22 5.83 0.08
CA ALA A 113 -0.64 6.23 1.42
C ALA A 113 -0.27 5.19 2.48
N TYR A 114 -0.56 3.91 2.24
CA TYR A 114 -0.19 2.83 3.15
C TYR A 114 1.33 2.70 3.33
N MET A 115 2.10 2.75 2.24
CA MET A 115 3.56 2.69 2.27
C MET A 115 4.18 3.84 3.06
N ASN A 116 3.50 4.98 3.13
CA ASN A 116 3.91 6.17 3.87
C ASN A 116 3.41 6.23 5.33
N LEU A 117 2.73 5.19 5.82
CA LEU A 117 2.29 5.13 7.21
C LEU A 117 3.33 4.51 8.13
N SER A 118 3.99 3.44 7.69
CA SER A 118 4.90 2.67 8.53
C SER A 118 5.82 1.79 7.69
N LEU A 119 7.09 1.68 8.06
CA LEU A 119 8.02 0.70 7.47
C LEU A 119 7.76 -0.74 7.95
N THR A 120 6.94 -0.94 8.98
CA THR A 120 6.54 -2.28 9.45
C THR A 120 5.21 -2.74 8.88
N MET A 121 4.70 -2.05 7.85
CA MET A 121 3.57 -2.51 7.06
C MET A 121 3.83 -3.93 6.56
N ARG A 122 2.78 -4.72 6.36
CA ARG A 122 2.86 -6.06 5.78
C ARG A 122 1.93 -6.19 4.60
N SER A 123 2.42 -6.87 3.57
CA SER A 123 1.66 -7.21 2.37
C SER A 123 1.48 -8.74 2.33
N PHE A 124 0.22 -9.19 2.18
CA PHE A 124 -0.15 -10.62 2.26
C PHE A 124 -0.39 -11.27 0.89
N GLY A 125 0.19 -10.70 -0.15
CA GLY A 125 -0.03 -11.15 -1.51
C GLY A 125 -1.33 -10.59 -2.10
N THR A 126 -1.55 -10.94 -3.34
CA THR A 126 -2.66 -10.39 -4.15
C THR A 126 -3.53 -11.53 -4.66
N ALA A 127 -4.83 -11.34 -4.66
CA ALA A 127 -5.80 -12.26 -5.21
C ALA A 127 -6.68 -11.58 -6.26
N LEU A 128 -7.14 -12.36 -7.22
CA LEU A 128 -8.15 -11.92 -8.19
C LEU A 128 -9.54 -12.03 -7.53
N ASN A 129 -10.27 -10.92 -7.47
CA ASN A 129 -11.66 -10.90 -7.02
C ASN A 129 -12.60 -10.96 -8.22
N THR A 130 -12.99 -12.17 -8.59
CA THR A 130 -13.88 -12.42 -9.74
C THR A 130 -15.31 -11.94 -9.51
N ASN A 131 -15.72 -11.81 -8.26
CA ASN A 131 -17.07 -11.39 -7.88
C ASN A 131 -17.23 -9.87 -7.85
N PHE A 132 -16.13 -9.12 -7.99
CA PHE A 132 -16.12 -7.66 -7.96
C PHE A 132 -15.26 -7.10 -9.09
N GLY A 133 -15.78 -7.14 -10.31
CA GLY A 133 -15.16 -6.49 -11.47
C GLY A 133 -13.79 -7.05 -11.89
N GLN A 134 -13.45 -8.28 -11.54
CA GLN A 134 -12.14 -8.89 -11.86
C GLN A 134 -10.94 -8.10 -11.33
N VAL A 135 -11.14 -7.36 -10.23
CA VAL A 135 -10.08 -6.53 -9.64
C VAL A 135 -9.04 -7.37 -8.91
N GLU A 136 -7.85 -6.84 -8.84
CA GLU A 136 -6.73 -7.43 -8.12
C GLU A 136 -6.63 -6.78 -6.72
N GLU A 137 -6.79 -7.57 -5.66
CA GLU A 137 -6.82 -7.10 -4.28
C GLU A 137 -5.60 -7.59 -3.51
N THR A 138 -4.83 -6.66 -2.95
CA THR A 138 -3.67 -6.95 -2.10
C THR A 138 -4.01 -6.69 -0.65
N GLY A 139 -3.84 -7.70 0.21
CA GLY A 139 -4.02 -7.55 1.66
C GLY A 139 -2.90 -6.74 2.28
N ILE A 140 -3.25 -5.76 3.11
CA ILE A 140 -2.30 -4.86 3.80
C ILE A 140 -2.63 -4.84 5.29
N LEU A 141 -1.61 -4.90 6.14
CA LEU A 141 -1.74 -4.74 7.59
C LEU A 141 -0.79 -3.65 8.08
N ILE A 142 -1.34 -2.77 8.91
CA ILE A 142 -0.59 -1.72 9.59
C ILE A 142 -0.65 -1.97 11.10
N SER A 143 0.50 -2.04 11.74
CA SER A 143 0.62 -2.01 13.20
C SER A 143 0.50 -0.57 13.69
N ILE A 144 -0.52 -0.27 14.50
CA ILE A 144 -0.80 1.09 14.97
C ILE A 144 0.35 1.67 15.78
N LYS A 145 1.02 0.82 16.59
CA LYS A 145 2.17 1.26 17.39
C LYS A 145 3.34 1.78 16.54
N ASP A 146 3.47 1.26 15.30
CA ASP A 146 4.61 1.53 14.41
C ASP A 146 4.29 2.61 13.35
N ILE A 147 3.10 3.21 13.37
CA ILE A 147 2.76 4.36 12.52
C ILE A 147 3.71 5.51 12.88
N TYR A 148 4.25 6.17 11.86
CA TYR A 148 5.14 7.33 12.06
C TYR A 148 4.53 8.40 12.96
N SER A 149 5.35 9.01 13.83
CA SER A 149 4.91 10.04 14.78
C SER A 149 4.15 11.18 14.11
N GLU A 150 4.66 11.71 13.01
CA GLU A 150 4.02 12.77 12.23
C GLU A 150 2.59 12.42 11.78
N LYS A 151 2.36 11.13 11.44
CA LYS A 151 1.05 10.63 11.06
C LYS A 151 0.13 10.44 12.26
N LYS A 152 0.68 9.96 13.38
CA LYS A 152 -0.08 9.88 14.64
C LYS A 152 -0.48 11.26 15.13
N ASP A 153 0.45 12.22 15.11
CA ASP A 153 0.19 13.59 15.53
C ASP A 153 -0.92 14.22 14.71
N ARG A 154 -0.93 13.97 13.40
CA ARG A 154 -1.94 14.52 12.49
C ARG A 154 -3.31 13.85 12.64
N HIS A 155 -3.38 12.52 12.71
CA HIS A 155 -4.64 11.76 12.55
C HIS A 155 -5.16 11.10 13.82
N ILE A 156 -4.35 10.99 14.88
CA ILE A 156 -4.72 10.32 16.13
C ILE A 156 -4.70 11.33 17.29
N ASN A 157 -3.56 11.99 17.52
CA ASN A 157 -3.36 12.84 18.68
C ASN A 157 -4.26 14.07 18.69
N THR A 158 -4.76 14.52 17.54
CA THR A 158 -5.76 15.59 17.42
C THR A 158 -7.10 15.24 18.10
N TYR A 159 -7.39 13.95 18.32
CA TYR A 159 -8.62 13.48 18.96
C TYR A 159 -8.44 13.14 20.45
N ILE A 160 -7.21 13.14 20.96
CA ILE A 160 -6.94 12.97 22.40
C ILE A 160 -7.30 14.29 23.09
N LYS A 161 -8.32 14.26 23.93
CA LYS A 161 -8.76 15.41 24.75
C LYS A 161 -7.94 15.50 26.03
#